data_c386d32d4bec3298c11536a7f6d88da6
#
_entry.id   c386d32d4bec3298c11536a7f6d88da6
#
_cell.length_a   1.000
_cell.length_b   1.000
_cell.length_c   1.000
_cell.angle_alpha   90.00
_cell.angle_beta   90.00
_cell.angle_gamma   90.00
#
_symmetry.space_group_name_H-M   'P 1'
#
loop_
_entity.id
_entity.type
_entity.pdbx_description
1 polymer ?
#
loop_
_entity_poly.entity_id
_entity_poly.type
_entity_poly.pdbx_seq_one_letter_code
_entity_poly.pdbx_strand_id
1 'polypeptide(L)'
;MEKKANLEELKKEIKRLAEMNKKFKTDFKLSDTRLSFYCLNKGEEVFEILNEFTFPKLENLDLRYNQIKDITKLTLTNLNKLQILNLAENELENIEPLSKCKLENLTELLLFKNKISSIDILSECKFNNLKILDLSNNLISSINIDTFKPFDKLEKLFLSENNLQSNEIFSKEESEKIFGNLKILYLSRNHITKLSPFKCPNLTELFLIGNQISEVDSLAQSKFNELKILWLSENEIKNVDFISKIEMNKLKELYLSNNSINNIEIFKKCNLSNLEILYLSDNQIDDINVFEGPKLNSLKTLNLNNNKINNIDNLLLSSIGQQLKILNLRFNQISDIKVLNQSKLDNLKILDIKNNKIDKKKNQDIISNIKKLSKFKFLI
;
A
#
# COMPACT_ATOMS: atom_id res chain seq x y z
N MET A 1 47.18 33.28 -11.49
CA MET A 1 46.06 34.15 -11.93
C MET A 1 44.74 33.41 -11.98
N GLU A 2 44.64 32.23 -12.54
CA GLU A 2 43.37 31.43 -12.63
C GLU A 2 42.70 31.17 -11.28
N LYS A 3 43.44 30.79 -10.22
CA LYS A 3 42.85 30.54 -8.89
C LYS A 3 42.23 31.79 -8.24
N LYS A 4 42.74 33.02 -8.53
CA LYS A 4 42.15 34.26 -8.05
C LYS A 4 40.90 34.63 -8.83
N ALA A 5 40.90 34.44 -10.16
CA ALA A 5 39.73 34.67 -11.00
C ALA A 5 38.59 33.73 -10.62
N ASN A 6 38.86 32.43 -10.39
CA ASN A 6 37.88 31.44 -9.92
C ASN A 6 37.28 31.82 -8.55
N LEU A 7 38.07 32.38 -7.63
CA LEU A 7 37.59 32.78 -6.30
C LEU A 7 36.67 34.02 -6.37
N GLU A 8 36.95 34.98 -7.22
CA GLU A 8 36.11 36.17 -7.43
C GLU A 8 34.75 35.79 -8.14
N GLU A 9 34.82 34.87 -9.06
CA GLU A 9 33.61 34.36 -9.72
C GLU A 9 32.72 33.59 -8.72
N LEU A 10 33.29 32.71 -7.90
CA LEU A 10 32.59 32.01 -6.83
C LEU A 10 31.95 32.98 -5.82
N LYS A 11 32.63 34.06 -5.43
CA LYS A 11 32.06 35.09 -4.54
C LYS A 11 30.85 35.80 -5.16
N LYS A 12 30.91 36.09 -6.46
CA LYS A 12 29.77 36.68 -7.19
C LYS A 12 28.59 35.73 -7.24
N GLU A 13 28.85 34.45 -7.51
CA GLU A 13 27.82 33.41 -7.54
C GLU A 13 27.15 33.26 -6.17
N ILE A 14 27.92 33.20 -5.08
CA ILE A 14 27.36 33.11 -3.71
C ILE A 14 26.52 34.35 -3.39
N LYS A 15 26.92 35.55 -3.80
CA LYS A 15 26.13 36.77 -3.59
C LYS A 15 24.81 36.73 -4.34
N ARG A 16 24.82 36.30 -5.61
CA ARG A 16 23.61 36.14 -6.43
C ARG A 16 22.68 35.09 -5.82
N LEU A 17 23.22 33.96 -5.36
CA LEU A 17 22.44 32.94 -4.66
C LEU A 17 21.79 33.49 -3.38
N ALA A 18 22.49 34.35 -2.61
CA ALA A 18 21.92 34.97 -1.43
C ALA A 18 20.75 35.92 -1.77
N GLU A 19 20.82 36.62 -2.90
CA GLU A 19 19.72 37.47 -3.40
C GLU A 19 18.51 36.63 -3.82
N MET A 20 18.74 35.51 -4.52
CA MET A 20 17.70 34.54 -4.88
C MET A 20 17.09 33.88 -3.65
N ASN A 21 17.89 33.48 -2.68
CA ASN A 21 17.42 32.94 -1.40
C ASN A 21 16.45 33.92 -0.70
N LYS A 22 16.76 35.22 -0.73
CA LYS A 22 15.88 36.26 -0.18
C LYS A 22 14.55 36.35 -0.97
N LYS A 23 14.61 36.28 -2.32
CA LYS A 23 13.41 36.28 -3.19
C LYS A 23 12.50 35.09 -2.89
N PHE A 24 13.08 33.89 -2.71
CA PHE A 24 12.33 32.64 -2.50
C PHE A 24 12.11 32.29 -1.03
N LYS A 25 12.68 33.07 -0.08
CA LYS A 25 12.68 32.77 1.37
C LYS A 25 13.30 31.43 1.68
N THR A 26 14.42 31.15 1.07
CA THR A 26 15.23 29.94 1.23
C THR A 26 16.62 30.28 1.80
N ASP A 27 17.42 29.27 2.11
CA ASP A 27 18.79 29.40 2.64
C ASP A 27 19.79 28.46 1.94
N PHE A 28 19.57 28.18 0.68
CA PHE A 28 20.36 27.23 -0.11
C PHE A 28 21.84 27.65 -0.23
N LYS A 29 22.70 26.62 -0.26
CA LYS A 29 24.14 26.74 -0.48
C LYS A 29 24.53 25.90 -1.69
N LEU A 30 25.55 26.30 -2.45
CA LEU A 30 26.06 25.53 -3.59
C LEU A 30 26.57 24.13 -3.21
N SER A 31 26.87 23.92 -1.94
CA SER A 31 27.34 22.63 -1.42
C SER A 31 26.22 21.70 -0.96
N ASP A 32 24.97 22.13 -1.03
CA ASP A 32 23.85 21.36 -0.51
C ASP A 32 23.64 20.07 -1.31
N THR A 33 23.36 18.99 -0.59
CA THR A 33 22.96 17.69 -1.15
C THR A 33 21.44 17.58 -1.27
N ARG A 34 20.71 18.48 -0.61
CA ARG A 34 19.26 18.52 -0.59
C ARG A 34 18.76 19.96 -0.78
N LEU A 35 17.88 20.14 -1.74
CA LEU A 35 17.12 21.38 -1.92
C LEU A 35 15.64 21.09 -1.75
N SER A 36 14.97 21.92 -0.96
CA SER A 36 13.52 21.84 -0.78
C SER A 36 12.87 23.19 -1.11
N PHE A 37 12.05 23.16 -2.13
CA PHE A 37 11.17 24.26 -2.53
C PHE A 37 9.72 24.01 -2.06
N TYR A 38 9.54 23.14 -1.08
CA TYR A 38 8.23 22.72 -0.61
C TYR A 38 7.31 23.89 -0.29
N CYS A 39 6.12 23.90 -0.92
CA CYS A 39 5.04 24.83 -0.63
C CYS A 39 5.39 26.33 -0.80
N LEU A 40 6.26 26.65 -1.76
CA LEU A 40 6.58 28.06 -2.05
C LEU A 40 5.48 28.74 -2.88
N ASN A 41 4.58 27.98 -3.52
CA ASN A 41 3.54 28.43 -4.42
C ASN A 41 4.08 29.34 -5.55
N LYS A 42 5.20 28.94 -6.13
CA LYS A 42 5.94 29.72 -7.12
C LYS A 42 5.86 29.18 -8.54
N GLY A 43 5.15 28.06 -8.74
CA GLY A 43 5.07 27.42 -10.04
C GLY A 43 6.47 27.14 -10.61
N GLU A 44 6.61 27.39 -11.90
CA GLU A 44 7.87 27.20 -12.64
C GLU A 44 8.99 28.17 -12.26
N GLU A 45 8.71 29.23 -11.46
CA GLU A 45 9.77 30.13 -10.97
C GLU A 45 10.80 29.42 -10.12
N VAL A 46 10.45 28.27 -9.47
CA VAL A 46 11.39 27.47 -8.67
C VAL A 46 12.58 26.98 -9.50
N PHE A 47 12.43 26.86 -10.82
CA PHE A 47 13.52 26.45 -11.70
C PHE A 47 14.53 27.56 -11.98
N GLU A 48 14.26 28.82 -11.64
CA GLU A 48 15.22 29.93 -11.84
C GLU A 48 16.51 29.64 -11.05
N ILE A 49 16.40 29.21 -9.78
CA ILE A 49 17.57 28.86 -8.96
C ILE A 49 18.33 27.67 -9.56
N LEU A 50 17.60 26.63 -9.99
CA LEU A 50 18.22 25.41 -10.52
C LEU A 50 18.92 25.65 -11.89
N ASN A 51 18.45 26.60 -12.67
CA ASN A 51 19.03 26.92 -13.98
C ASN A 51 20.16 27.97 -13.87
N GLU A 52 20.13 28.80 -12.85
CA GLU A 52 21.12 29.84 -12.65
C GLU A 52 22.35 29.36 -11.89
N PHE A 53 22.17 28.38 -10.98
CA PHE A 53 23.23 27.87 -10.12
C PHE A 53 23.49 26.38 -10.29
N THR A 54 24.72 25.97 -10.15
CA THR A 54 25.12 24.56 -10.17
C THR A 54 25.22 24.02 -8.75
N PHE A 55 24.52 22.93 -8.49
CA PHE A 55 24.57 22.20 -7.22
C PHE A 55 25.26 20.84 -7.44
N PRO A 56 26.60 20.78 -7.43
CA PRO A 56 27.33 19.60 -7.88
C PRO A 56 27.19 18.37 -6.97
N LYS A 57 26.63 18.55 -5.78
CA LYS A 57 26.39 17.49 -4.79
C LYS A 57 24.92 17.18 -4.58
N LEU A 58 24.03 17.73 -5.39
CA LEU A 58 22.59 17.59 -5.19
C LEU A 58 22.14 16.14 -5.42
N GLU A 59 21.60 15.54 -4.38
CA GLU A 59 21.08 14.16 -4.34
C GLU A 59 19.56 14.14 -4.16
N ASN A 60 18.97 15.15 -3.52
CA ASN A 60 17.54 15.21 -3.24
C ASN A 60 16.97 16.58 -3.63
N LEU A 61 15.97 16.57 -4.51
CA LEU A 61 15.25 17.75 -4.95
C LEU A 61 13.76 17.61 -4.64
N ASP A 62 13.27 18.45 -3.74
CA ASP A 62 11.88 18.49 -3.31
C ASP A 62 11.19 19.72 -3.89
N LEU A 63 10.29 19.49 -4.85
CA LEU A 63 9.51 20.49 -5.58
C LEU A 63 8.01 20.40 -5.27
N ARG A 64 7.62 19.73 -4.21
CA ARG A 64 6.21 19.52 -3.86
C ARG A 64 5.46 20.81 -3.58
N TYR A 65 4.15 20.76 -3.89
CA TYR A 65 3.21 21.82 -3.51
C TYR A 65 3.56 23.20 -4.14
N ASN A 66 3.86 23.23 -5.44
CA ASN A 66 4.26 24.47 -6.11
C ASN A 66 3.34 24.88 -7.26
N GLN A 67 2.30 24.13 -7.58
CA GLN A 67 1.42 24.40 -8.74
C GLN A 67 2.17 24.33 -10.10
N ILE A 68 3.24 23.51 -10.15
CA ILE A 68 4.05 23.31 -11.36
C ILE A 68 3.20 22.56 -12.40
N LYS A 69 3.15 23.09 -13.62
CA LYS A 69 2.47 22.48 -14.78
C LYS A 69 3.47 22.00 -15.83
N ASP A 70 4.62 22.65 -15.92
CA ASP A 70 5.65 22.35 -16.91
C ASP A 70 7.02 22.14 -16.25
N ILE A 71 7.67 21.03 -16.55
CA ILE A 71 8.99 20.65 -16.06
C ILE A 71 10.06 20.72 -17.16
N THR A 72 9.77 21.35 -18.30
CA THR A 72 10.72 21.46 -19.42
C THR A 72 12.04 22.09 -18.97
N LYS A 73 12.00 23.05 -18.04
CA LYS A 73 13.20 23.70 -17.51
C LYS A 73 14.14 22.74 -16.73
N LEU A 74 13.67 21.59 -16.24
CA LEU A 74 14.55 20.58 -15.65
C LEU A 74 15.54 20.00 -16.65
N THR A 75 15.23 20.01 -17.95
CA THR A 75 16.13 19.50 -18.98
C THR A 75 17.41 20.34 -19.12
N LEU A 76 17.39 21.58 -18.64
CA LEU A 76 18.51 22.52 -18.69
C LEU A 76 19.42 22.39 -17.46
N THR A 77 19.00 21.66 -16.44
CA THR A 77 19.72 21.53 -15.17
C THR A 77 20.66 20.32 -15.18
N ASN A 78 21.77 20.44 -14.48
CA ASN A 78 22.69 19.34 -14.28
C ASN A 78 22.34 18.59 -13.00
N LEU A 79 21.53 17.54 -13.10
CA LEU A 79 21.03 16.71 -11.99
C LEU A 79 21.66 15.31 -11.96
N ASN A 80 22.87 15.15 -12.49
CA ASN A 80 23.51 13.85 -12.70
C ASN A 80 23.79 13.04 -11.41
N LYS A 81 23.73 13.64 -10.24
CA LYS A 81 23.85 12.96 -8.95
C LYS A 81 22.53 12.79 -8.21
N LEU A 82 21.44 13.27 -8.79
CA LEU A 82 20.16 13.23 -8.14
C LEU A 82 19.71 11.78 -7.92
N GLN A 83 19.33 11.48 -6.69
CA GLN A 83 18.81 10.18 -6.26
C GLN A 83 17.30 10.26 -6.02
N ILE A 84 16.81 11.38 -5.52
CA ILE A 84 15.38 11.58 -5.19
C ILE A 84 14.89 12.83 -5.90
N LEU A 85 13.87 12.66 -6.76
CA LEU A 85 13.12 13.75 -7.37
C LEU A 85 11.67 13.69 -6.90
N ASN A 86 11.27 14.70 -6.16
CA ASN A 86 9.90 14.80 -5.66
C ASN A 86 9.16 15.96 -6.32
N LEU A 87 8.23 15.61 -7.20
CA LEU A 87 7.34 16.50 -7.94
C LEU A 87 5.87 16.32 -7.51
N ALA A 88 5.63 15.70 -6.38
CA ALA A 88 4.29 15.40 -5.91
C ALA A 88 3.48 16.68 -5.60
N GLU A 89 2.16 16.55 -5.59
CA GLU A 89 1.23 17.65 -5.25
C GLU A 89 1.45 18.91 -6.09
N ASN A 90 1.56 18.71 -7.41
CA ASN A 90 1.64 19.75 -8.42
C ASN A 90 0.47 19.62 -9.43
N GLU A 91 0.58 20.26 -10.58
CA GLU A 91 -0.45 20.25 -11.61
C GLU A 91 0.08 19.67 -12.94
N LEU A 92 1.00 18.71 -12.88
CA LEU A 92 1.62 18.10 -14.04
C LEU A 92 0.62 17.23 -14.81
N GLU A 93 0.45 17.52 -16.09
CA GLU A 93 -0.27 16.69 -17.05
C GLU A 93 0.69 15.93 -17.96
N ASN A 94 1.84 16.55 -18.30
CA ASN A 94 2.86 16.03 -19.18
C ASN A 94 4.20 15.83 -18.43
N ILE A 95 4.80 14.64 -18.58
CA ILE A 95 6.10 14.29 -18.01
C ILE A 95 7.14 13.94 -19.07
N GLU A 96 6.87 14.20 -20.36
CA GLU A 96 7.82 13.96 -21.46
C GLU A 96 9.21 14.59 -21.24
N PRO A 97 9.36 15.76 -20.62
CA PRO A 97 10.68 16.33 -20.35
C PRO A 97 11.60 15.42 -19.51
N LEU A 98 11.04 14.49 -18.71
CA LEU A 98 11.86 13.56 -17.91
C LEU A 98 12.77 12.67 -18.77
N SER A 99 12.36 12.31 -20.00
CA SER A 99 13.18 11.50 -20.92
C SER A 99 14.46 12.21 -21.38
N LYS A 100 14.46 13.54 -21.32
CA LYS A 100 15.61 14.40 -21.70
C LYS A 100 16.49 14.77 -20.51
N CYS A 101 16.06 14.52 -19.29
CA CYS A 101 16.80 14.83 -18.08
C CYS A 101 17.93 13.79 -17.84
N LYS A 102 19.09 14.27 -17.37
CA LYS A 102 20.21 13.41 -16.98
C LYS A 102 20.04 12.93 -15.53
N LEU A 103 19.20 11.92 -15.33
CA LEU A 103 18.80 11.40 -14.02
C LEU A 103 19.21 9.93 -13.82
N GLU A 104 20.39 9.55 -14.32
CA GLU A 104 20.88 8.15 -14.35
C GLU A 104 21.06 7.53 -12.95
N ASN A 105 21.23 8.37 -11.92
CA ASN A 105 21.38 7.95 -10.54
C ASN A 105 20.06 7.95 -9.74
N LEU A 106 18.94 8.26 -10.40
CA LEU A 106 17.65 8.36 -9.73
C LEU A 106 17.23 7.01 -9.14
N THR A 107 16.92 7.01 -7.85
CA THR A 107 16.40 5.86 -7.09
C THR A 107 14.95 6.02 -6.71
N GLU A 108 14.48 7.26 -6.58
CA GLU A 108 13.10 7.56 -6.21
C GLU A 108 12.53 8.67 -7.09
N LEU A 109 11.39 8.39 -7.74
CA LEU A 109 10.61 9.36 -8.50
C LEU A 109 9.20 9.44 -7.91
N LEU A 110 8.87 10.60 -7.34
CA LEU A 110 7.60 10.81 -6.65
C LEU A 110 6.77 11.83 -7.43
N LEU A 111 5.70 11.35 -8.04
CA LEU A 111 4.79 12.10 -8.91
C LEU A 111 3.34 12.06 -8.40
N PHE A 112 3.13 11.63 -7.15
CA PHE A 112 1.78 11.47 -6.63
C PHE A 112 1.01 12.80 -6.58
N LYS A 113 -0.32 12.70 -6.74
CA LYS A 113 -1.24 13.84 -6.71
C LYS A 113 -0.85 14.92 -7.73
N ASN A 114 -0.92 14.53 -9.00
CA ASN A 114 -0.79 15.34 -10.19
C ASN A 114 -2.00 15.08 -11.13
N LYS A 115 -1.90 15.47 -12.39
CA LYS A 115 -2.95 15.28 -13.42
C LYS A 115 -2.45 14.40 -14.57
N ILE A 116 -1.50 13.51 -14.30
CA ILE A 116 -0.83 12.67 -15.31
C ILE A 116 -1.80 11.60 -15.81
N SER A 117 -2.03 11.53 -17.12
CA SER A 117 -2.89 10.52 -17.75
C SER A 117 -2.13 9.45 -18.52
N SER A 118 -0.93 9.75 -19.04
CA SER A 118 -0.02 8.78 -19.70
C SER A 118 1.37 8.79 -19.07
N ILE A 119 1.95 7.61 -18.97
CA ILE A 119 3.30 7.38 -18.46
C ILE A 119 4.20 6.65 -19.47
N ASP A 120 3.77 6.50 -20.71
CA ASP A 120 4.48 5.73 -21.74
C ASP A 120 5.89 6.26 -22.00
N ILE A 121 6.09 7.57 -21.84
CA ILE A 121 7.39 8.23 -21.99
C ILE A 121 8.46 7.71 -21.02
N LEU A 122 8.06 7.13 -19.90
CA LEU A 122 9.00 6.55 -18.94
C LEU A 122 9.80 5.38 -19.53
N SER A 123 9.29 4.75 -20.59
CA SER A 123 10.04 3.73 -21.37
C SER A 123 11.32 4.26 -22.03
N GLU A 124 11.38 5.57 -22.27
CA GLU A 124 12.53 6.25 -22.89
C GLU A 124 13.50 6.82 -21.82
N CYS A 125 13.12 6.79 -20.55
CA CYS A 125 13.91 7.34 -19.47
C CYS A 125 15.06 6.40 -19.07
N LYS A 126 16.24 6.97 -18.80
CA LYS A 126 17.43 6.22 -18.36
C LYS A 126 17.52 6.14 -16.83
N PHE A 127 16.45 5.68 -16.19
CA PHE A 127 16.36 5.57 -14.71
C PHE A 127 16.76 4.16 -14.23
N ASN A 128 17.93 3.66 -14.67
CA ASN A 128 18.38 2.29 -14.43
C ASN A 128 18.60 1.93 -12.96
N ASN A 129 18.51 2.90 -12.05
CA ASN A 129 18.65 2.70 -10.62
C ASN A 129 17.33 2.90 -9.86
N LEU A 130 16.22 3.11 -10.56
CA LEU A 130 14.94 3.42 -9.94
C LEU A 130 14.42 2.24 -9.11
N LYS A 131 14.16 2.51 -7.84
CA LYS A 131 13.63 1.56 -6.86
C LYS A 131 12.23 1.88 -6.42
N ILE A 132 11.88 3.16 -6.39
CA ILE A 132 10.57 3.64 -5.93
C ILE A 132 9.99 4.55 -7.01
N LEU A 133 8.79 4.18 -7.48
CA LEU A 133 7.99 5.00 -8.39
C LEU A 133 6.61 5.21 -7.77
N ASP A 134 6.30 6.48 -7.46
CA ASP A 134 4.99 6.84 -6.94
C ASP A 134 4.21 7.68 -7.95
N LEU A 135 3.16 7.10 -8.49
CA LEU A 135 2.22 7.65 -9.45
C LEU A 135 0.80 7.73 -8.88
N SER A 136 0.64 7.57 -7.56
CA SER A 136 -0.66 7.58 -6.91
C SER A 136 -1.39 8.91 -7.12
N ASN A 137 -2.73 8.87 -7.08
CA ASN A 137 -3.58 10.05 -7.21
C ASN A 137 -3.26 10.86 -8.48
N ASN A 138 -3.42 10.19 -9.62
CA ASN A 138 -3.29 10.75 -10.96
C ASN A 138 -4.51 10.34 -11.82
N LEU A 139 -4.43 10.49 -13.13
CA LEU A 139 -5.52 10.20 -14.06
C LEU A 139 -5.21 9.01 -15.00
N ILE A 140 -4.30 8.11 -14.59
CA ILE A 140 -3.81 7.01 -15.41
C ILE A 140 -4.92 5.97 -15.56
N SER A 141 -5.33 5.70 -16.80
CA SER A 141 -6.39 4.73 -17.11
C SER A 141 -5.86 3.43 -17.72
N SER A 142 -4.68 3.47 -18.31
CA SER A 142 -4.03 2.31 -18.92
C SER A 142 -2.51 2.39 -18.76
N ILE A 143 -1.87 1.24 -18.77
CA ILE A 143 -0.41 1.12 -18.65
C ILE A 143 0.09 0.10 -19.65
N ASN A 144 1.11 0.47 -20.44
CA ASN A 144 1.85 -0.47 -21.25
C ASN A 144 2.98 -1.09 -20.40
N ILE A 145 3.19 -2.40 -20.49
CA ILE A 145 4.26 -3.10 -19.77
C ILE A 145 5.65 -2.58 -20.18
N ASP A 146 5.80 -2.15 -21.44
CA ASP A 146 7.05 -1.59 -21.95
C ASP A 146 7.54 -0.36 -21.18
N THR A 147 6.62 0.37 -20.56
CA THR A 147 6.92 1.50 -19.68
C THR A 147 7.91 1.14 -18.57
N PHE A 148 7.87 -0.10 -18.09
CA PHE A 148 8.69 -0.56 -16.96
C PHE A 148 9.96 -1.32 -17.36
N LYS A 149 10.19 -1.58 -18.65
CA LYS A 149 11.40 -2.30 -19.12
C LYS A 149 12.73 -1.70 -18.65
N PRO A 150 12.86 -0.36 -18.51
CA PRO A 150 14.09 0.25 -18.00
C PRO A 150 14.32 0.09 -16.51
N PHE A 151 13.31 -0.36 -15.75
CA PHE A 151 13.30 -0.28 -14.27
C PHE A 151 13.47 -1.65 -13.61
N ASP A 152 14.50 -2.38 -14.01
CA ASP A 152 14.82 -3.74 -13.52
C ASP A 152 15.09 -3.80 -11.99
N LYS A 153 15.36 -2.65 -11.35
CA LYS A 153 15.58 -2.54 -9.90
C LYS A 153 14.35 -2.05 -9.12
N LEU A 154 13.19 -1.94 -9.77
CA LEU A 154 11.98 -1.42 -9.13
C LEU A 154 11.53 -2.34 -7.99
N GLU A 155 11.50 -1.79 -6.77
CA GLU A 155 11.10 -2.50 -5.56
C GLU A 155 9.69 -2.09 -5.09
N LYS A 156 9.29 -0.83 -5.33
CA LYS A 156 8.01 -0.30 -4.89
C LYS A 156 7.33 0.46 -6.01
N LEU A 157 6.08 0.10 -6.29
CA LEU A 157 5.25 0.76 -7.30
C LEU A 157 3.92 1.16 -6.68
N PHE A 158 3.64 2.46 -6.71
CA PHE A 158 2.41 3.04 -6.18
C PHE A 158 1.57 3.58 -7.34
N LEU A 159 0.39 3.00 -7.53
CA LEU A 159 -0.59 3.32 -8.59
C LEU A 159 -2.00 3.53 -8.00
N SER A 160 -2.12 3.69 -6.69
CA SER A 160 -3.42 3.91 -6.04
C SER A 160 -4.07 5.21 -6.48
N GLU A 161 -5.41 5.27 -6.39
CA GLU A 161 -6.17 6.49 -6.72
C GLU A 161 -5.90 6.96 -8.16
N ASN A 162 -6.07 6.03 -9.10
CA ASN A 162 -6.02 6.25 -10.55
C ASN A 162 -7.31 5.71 -11.21
N ASN A 163 -7.33 5.61 -12.54
CA ASN A 163 -8.48 5.15 -13.31
C ASN A 163 -8.25 3.77 -13.94
N LEU A 164 -7.37 2.93 -13.36
CA LEU A 164 -7.03 1.62 -13.91
C LEU A 164 -8.22 0.67 -13.84
N GLN A 165 -8.54 0.01 -14.96
CA GLN A 165 -9.61 -0.98 -15.05
C GLN A 165 -9.09 -2.42 -14.98
N SER A 166 -7.78 -2.64 -15.09
CA SER A 166 -7.15 -3.95 -15.12
C SER A 166 -5.75 -3.93 -14.48
N ASN A 167 -5.35 -5.10 -13.96
CA ASN A 167 -3.97 -5.39 -13.55
C ASN A 167 -3.22 -6.27 -14.55
N GLU A 168 -3.66 -6.32 -15.79
CA GLU A 168 -3.20 -7.29 -16.80
C GLU A 168 -1.70 -7.21 -17.09
N ILE A 169 -1.09 -6.02 -16.93
CA ILE A 169 0.35 -5.84 -17.10
C ILE A 169 1.20 -6.74 -16.18
N PHE A 170 0.66 -7.16 -15.03
CA PHE A 170 1.37 -8.04 -14.09
C PHE A 170 1.21 -9.54 -14.42
N SER A 171 0.38 -9.89 -15.41
CA SER A 171 0.11 -11.27 -15.79
C SER A 171 0.85 -11.74 -17.04
N LYS A 172 1.45 -10.82 -17.80
CA LYS A 172 2.18 -11.11 -19.03
C LYS A 172 3.40 -11.98 -18.77
N GLU A 173 3.90 -12.62 -19.82
CA GLU A 173 5.06 -13.51 -19.70
C GLU A 173 6.31 -12.75 -19.26
N GLU A 174 6.52 -11.56 -19.79
CA GLU A 174 7.65 -10.68 -19.44
C GLU A 174 7.57 -10.11 -18.02
N SER A 175 6.38 -10.11 -17.41
CA SER A 175 6.16 -9.48 -16.09
C SER A 175 7.06 -10.08 -15.02
N GLU A 176 7.34 -11.39 -15.09
CA GLU A 176 8.22 -12.06 -14.14
C GLU A 176 9.64 -11.51 -14.15
N LYS A 177 10.14 -11.10 -15.34
CA LYS A 177 11.45 -10.48 -15.50
C LYS A 177 11.41 -9.00 -15.11
N ILE A 178 10.42 -8.26 -15.62
CA ILE A 178 10.31 -6.80 -15.43
C ILE A 178 10.03 -6.46 -13.96
N PHE A 179 9.11 -7.19 -13.33
CA PHE A 179 8.74 -6.99 -11.92
C PHE A 179 9.40 -8.00 -10.97
N GLY A 180 10.52 -8.59 -11.39
CA GLY A 180 11.24 -9.60 -10.61
C GLY A 180 11.76 -9.11 -9.26
N ASN A 181 12.03 -7.81 -9.12
CA ASN A 181 12.47 -7.18 -7.87
C ASN A 181 11.34 -6.47 -7.10
N LEU A 182 10.11 -6.45 -7.65
CA LEU A 182 8.99 -5.76 -7.03
C LEU A 182 8.57 -6.45 -5.74
N LYS A 183 8.59 -5.69 -4.64
CA LYS A 183 8.23 -6.14 -3.28
C LYS A 183 6.89 -5.59 -2.83
N ILE A 184 6.57 -4.36 -3.19
CA ILE A 184 5.39 -3.65 -2.73
C ILE A 184 4.63 -3.08 -3.93
N LEU A 185 3.35 -3.43 -4.04
CA LEU A 185 2.47 -2.96 -5.12
C LEU A 185 1.16 -2.39 -4.54
N TYR A 186 0.91 -1.12 -4.81
CA TYR A 186 -0.32 -0.44 -4.45
C TYR A 186 -1.17 -0.19 -5.70
N LEU A 187 -2.37 -0.79 -5.75
CA LEU A 187 -3.39 -0.62 -6.79
C LEU A 187 -4.75 -0.22 -6.21
N SER A 188 -4.76 0.27 -4.96
CA SER A 188 -5.98 0.62 -4.24
C SER A 188 -6.73 1.77 -4.89
N ARG A 189 -8.07 1.81 -4.73
CA ARG A 189 -8.91 2.90 -5.23
C ARG A 189 -8.70 3.19 -6.72
N ASN A 190 -8.82 2.11 -7.50
CA ASN A 190 -8.91 2.13 -8.96
C ASN A 190 -10.30 1.61 -9.37
N HIS A 191 -10.47 1.21 -10.62
CA HIS A 191 -11.72 0.68 -11.16
C HIS A 191 -11.58 -0.77 -11.62
N ILE A 192 -10.72 -1.55 -10.95
CA ILE A 192 -10.45 -2.94 -11.32
C ILE A 192 -11.65 -3.79 -10.92
N THR A 193 -12.23 -4.50 -11.89
CA THR A 193 -13.41 -5.38 -11.69
C THR A 193 -13.02 -6.85 -11.63
N LYS A 194 -11.99 -7.22 -12.38
CA LYS A 194 -11.49 -8.59 -12.50
C LYS A 194 -9.97 -8.60 -12.36
N LEU A 195 -9.46 -9.58 -11.61
CA LEU A 195 -8.02 -9.76 -11.48
C LEU A 195 -7.49 -10.72 -12.54
N SER A 196 -6.31 -10.40 -13.05
CA SER A 196 -5.41 -11.31 -13.75
C SER A 196 -4.33 -11.82 -12.79
N PRO A 197 -3.69 -12.97 -13.06
CA PRO A 197 -2.62 -13.48 -12.20
C PRO A 197 -1.46 -12.49 -12.04
N PHE A 198 -0.80 -12.51 -10.88
CA PHE A 198 0.41 -11.71 -10.66
C PHE A 198 1.67 -12.57 -10.83
N LYS A 199 2.46 -12.27 -11.84
CA LYS A 199 3.78 -12.89 -12.09
C LYS A 199 4.90 -12.01 -11.49
N CYS A 200 4.81 -11.74 -10.20
CA CYS A 200 5.73 -10.92 -9.42
C CYS A 200 6.32 -11.78 -8.28
N PRO A 201 7.38 -12.57 -8.52
CA PRO A 201 7.80 -13.66 -7.63
C PRO A 201 8.28 -13.19 -6.24
N ASN A 202 8.78 -11.97 -6.14
CA ASN A 202 9.29 -11.40 -4.89
C ASN A 202 8.31 -10.45 -4.20
N LEU A 203 7.04 -10.43 -4.64
CA LEU A 203 6.02 -9.55 -4.05
C LEU A 203 5.74 -9.97 -2.60
N THR A 204 5.91 -9.02 -1.68
CA THR A 204 5.66 -9.19 -0.24
C THR A 204 4.38 -8.55 0.22
N GLU A 205 3.95 -7.49 -0.44
CA GLU A 205 2.76 -6.72 -0.06
C GLU A 205 1.96 -6.31 -1.30
N LEU A 206 0.65 -6.63 -1.30
CA LEU A 206 -0.28 -6.29 -2.37
C LEU A 206 -1.52 -5.61 -1.80
N PHE A 207 -1.77 -4.39 -2.26
CA PHE A 207 -2.89 -3.57 -1.82
C PHE A 207 -3.86 -3.31 -2.98
N LEU A 208 -5.09 -3.79 -2.84
CA LEU A 208 -6.18 -3.71 -3.83
C LEU A 208 -7.47 -3.15 -3.22
N ILE A 209 -7.39 -2.47 -2.08
CA ILE A 209 -8.54 -1.93 -1.35
C ILE A 209 -9.32 -0.91 -2.20
N GLY A 210 -10.65 -0.91 -2.08
CA GLY A 210 -11.47 0.12 -2.69
C GLY A 210 -11.51 0.04 -4.22
N ASN A 211 -11.54 -1.17 -4.77
CA ASN A 211 -11.82 -1.43 -6.18
C ASN A 211 -13.26 -1.98 -6.36
N GLN A 212 -13.55 -2.55 -7.50
CA GLN A 212 -14.84 -3.18 -7.83
C GLN A 212 -14.65 -4.67 -8.14
N ILE A 213 -13.67 -5.31 -7.47
CA ILE A 213 -13.23 -6.66 -7.76
C ILE A 213 -14.31 -7.65 -7.30
N SER A 214 -14.88 -8.39 -8.25
CA SER A 214 -15.83 -9.47 -7.99
C SER A 214 -15.26 -10.85 -8.33
N GLU A 215 -14.32 -10.93 -9.28
CA GLU A 215 -13.70 -12.17 -9.74
C GLU A 215 -12.22 -12.23 -9.30
N VAL A 216 -11.90 -13.20 -8.43
CA VAL A 216 -10.57 -13.39 -7.84
C VAL A 216 -9.94 -14.76 -8.14
N ASP A 217 -10.64 -15.65 -8.85
CA ASP A 217 -10.20 -17.04 -9.08
C ASP A 217 -8.86 -17.13 -9.82
N SER A 218 -8.56 -16.17 -10.68
CA SER A 218 -7.29 -16.10 -11.41
C SER A 218 -6.07 -15.92 -10.48
N LEU A 219 -6.26 -15.43 -9.25
CA LEU A 219 -5.19 -15.34 -8.26
C LEU A 219 -4.58 -16.71 -7.95
N ALA A 220 -5.32 -17.80 -8.14
CA ALA A 220 -4.80 -19.16 -8.00
C ALA A 220 -3.59 -19.47 -8.90
N GLN A 221 -3.38 -18.69 -9.96
CA GLN A 221 -2.25 -18.82 -10.88
C GLN A 221 -1.10 -17.83 -10.57
N SER A 222 -1.25 -17.02 -9.53
CA SER A 222 -0.24 -16.02 -9.14
C SER A 222 0.95 -16.69 -8.43
N LYS A 223 2.11 -16.04 -8.53
CA LYS A 223 3.34 -16.44 -7.81
C LYS A 223 3.49 -15.63 -6.53
N PHE A 224 2.81 -16.06 -5.46
CA PHE A 224 2.78 -15.37 -4.17
C PHE A 224 3.66 -16.02 -3.09
N ASN A 225 4.79 -16.59 -3.50
CA ASN A 225 5.70 -17.35 -2.61
C ASN A 225 6.28 -16.49 -1.45
N GLU A 226 6.42 -15.19 -1.67
CA GLU A 226 6.95 -14.25 -0.69
C GLU A 226 5.87 -13.36 -0.03
N LEU A 227 4.60 -13.50 -0.44
CA LEU A 227 3.53 -12.59 -0.01
C LEU A 227 3.27 -12.72 1.49
N LYS A 228 3.30 -11.57 2.17
CA LYS A 228 3.07 -11.42 3.62
C LYS A 228 1.77 -10.69 3.92
N ILE A 229 1.40 -9.74 3.08
CA ILE A 229 0.21 -8.90 3.25
C ILE A 229 -0.60 -8.92 1.96
N LEU A 230 -1.87 -9.32 2.06
CA LEU A 230 -2.85 -9.23 0.97
C LEU A 230 -4.06 -8.43 1.44
N TRP A 231 -4.30 -7.28 0.79
CA TRP A 231 -5.42 -6.41 1.14
C TRP A 231 -6.42 -6.32 0.01
N LEU A 232 -7.58 -6.95 0.19
CA LEU A 232 -8.70 -7.02 -0.74
C LEU A 232 -9.99 -6.41 -0.16
N SER A 233 -9.90 -5.64 0.91
CA SER A 233 -11.07 -5.00 1.53
C SER A 233 -11.73 -3.98 0.59
N GLU A 234 -13.01 -3.66 0.86
CA GLU A 234 -13.77 -2.67 0.08
C GLU A 234 -13.85 -3.05 -1.41
N ASN A 235 -14.31 -4.28 -1.69
CA ASN A 235 -14.53 -4.82 -3.02
C ASN A 235 -15.89 -5.53 -3.10
N GLU A 236 -16.16 -6.27 -4.19
CA GLU A 236 -17.42 -6.98 -4.42
C GLU A 236 -17.24 -8.51 -4.36
N ILE A 237 -16.23 -9.00 -3.65
CA ILE A 237 -15.83 -10.41 -3.61
C ILE A 237 -16.91 -11.22 -2.87
N LYS A 238 -17.37 -12.30 -3.52
CA LYS A 238 -18.33 -13.26 -2.95
C LYS A 238 -17.68 -14.58 -2.59
N ASN A 239 -16.67 -15.01 -3.36
CA ASN A 239 -16.00 -16.30 -3.24
C ASN A 239 -14.50 -16.08 -3.02
N VAL A 240 -13.95 -16.86 -2.10
CA VAL A 240 -12.51 -16.83 -1.75
C VAL A 240 -11.83 -18.18 -1.96
N ASP A 241 -12.36 -19.04 -2.83
CA ASP A 241 -11.86 -20.39 -3.10
C ASP A 241 -10.43 -20.43 -3.65
N PHE A 242 -9.96 -19.33 -4.26
CA PHE A 242 -8.58 -19.20 -4.72
C PHE A 242 -7.56 -19.46 -3.61
N ILE A 243 -7.92 -19.18 -2.34
CA ILE A 243 -7.03 -19.33 -1.17
C ILE A 243 -6.54 -20.78 -1.01
N SER A 244 -7.36 -21.78 -1.37
CA SER A 244 -6.97 -23.19 -1.28
C SER A 244 -6.15 -23.68 -2.46
N LYS A 245 -6.13 -22.91 -3.55
CA LYS A 245 -5.49 -23.29 -4.81
C LYS A 245 -4.12 -22.63 -5.02
N ILE A 246 -3.70 -21.76 -4.11
CA ILE A 246 -2.48 -20.99 -4.21
C ILE A 246 -1.57 -21.22 -2.99
N GLU A 247 -0.28 -21.22 -3.22
CA GLU A 247 0.70 -21.28 -2.15
C GLU A 247 1.02 -19.89 -1.62
N MET A 248 0.51 -19.58 -0.42
CA MET A 248 0.79 -18.33 0.31
C MET A 248 1.36 -18.64 1.70
N ASN A 249 2.37 -19.50 1.73
CA ASN A 249 2.93 -20.02 2.98
C ASN A 249 3.56 -18.96 3.90
N LYS A 250 3.87 -17.77 3.38
CA LYS A 250 4.41 -16.64 4.15
C LYS A 250 3.37 -15.58 4.53
N LEU A 251 2.09 -15.79 4.14
CA LEU A 251 1.03 -14.81 4.41
C LEU A 251 0.80 -14.68 5.92
N LYS A 252 0.90 -13.44 6.39
CA LYS A 252 0.69 -13.05 7.79
C LYS A 252 -0.61 -12.28 7.99
N GLU A 253 -0.99 -11.50 7.01
CA GLU A 253 -2.12 -10.59 7.11
C GLU A 253 -3.02 -10.72 5.88
N LEU A 254 -4.30 -11.01 6.10
CA LEU A 254 -5.32 -11.10 5.06
C LEU A 254 -6.51 -10.20 5.44
N TYR A 255 -6.78 -9.22 4.59
CA TYR A 255 -7.84 -8.25 4.77
C TYR A 255 -8.90 -8.41 3.68
N LEU A 256 -10.10 -8.82 4.07
CA LEU A 256 -11.26 -9.10 3.22
C LEU A 256 -12.53 -8.37 3.70
N SER A 257 -12.37 -7.37 4.57
CA SER A 257 -13.48 -6.60 5.11
C SER A 257 -14.25 -5.83 4.04
N ASN A 258 -15.53 -5.55 4.29
CA ASN A 258 -16.38 -4.81 3.37
C ASN A 258 -16.39 -5.44 1.96
N ASN A 259 -16.89 -6.67 1.92
CA ASN A 259 -17.11 -7.47 0.72
C ASN A 259 -18.51 -8.12 0.78
N SER A 260 -18.79 -9.09 -0.07
CA SER A 260 -20.04 -9.85 -0.09
C SER A 260 -19.87 -11.32 0.25
N ILE A 261 -18.83 -11.66 1.04
CA ILE A 261 -18.46 -13.04 1.38
C ILE A 261 -19.48 -13.61 2.35
N ASN A 262 -20.08 -14.76 2.00
CA ASN A 262 -21.02 -15.48 2.86
C ASN A 262 -20.52 -16.87 3.25
N ASN A 263 -19.58 -17.45 2.49
CA ASN A 263 -19.02 -18.77 2.76
C ASN A 263 -17.50 -18.68 2.92
N ILE A 264 -17.01 -19.23 4.04
CA ILE A 264 -15.59 -19.27 4.40
C ILE A 264 -15.10 -20.70 4.67
N GLU A 265 -15.88 -21.74 4.32
CA GLU A 265 -15.52 -23.16 4.49
C GLU A 265 -14.17 -23.51 3.87
N ILE A 266 -13.74 -22.74 2.87
CA ILE A 266 -12.45 -22.94 2.20
C ILE A 266 -11.24 -22.87 3.14
N PHE A 267 -11.34 -22.12 4.23
CA PHE A 267 -10.27 -22.05 5.22
C PHE A 267 -9.95 -23.38 5.89
N LYS A 268 -10.86 -24.36 5.87
CA LYS A 268 -10.57 -25.75 6.31
C LYS A 268 -9.51 -26.44 5.43
N LYS A 269 -9.41 -26.04 4.16
CA LYS A 269 -8.56 -26.69 3.14
C LYS A 269 -7.27 -25.92 2.84
N CYS A 270 -7.19 -24.66 3.23
CA CYS A 270 -6.03 -23.81 2.94
C CYS A 270 -4.84 -24.08 3.88
N ASN A 271 -3.64 -23.76 3.40
CA ASN A 271 -2.42 -23.79 4.21
C ASN A 271 -1.97 -22.36 4.51
N LEU A 272 -2.55 -21.77 5.56
CA LEU A 272 -2.23 -20.42 6.04
C LEU A 272 -1.66 -20.47 7.47
N SER A 273 -0.75 -21.40 7.73
CA SER A 273 -0.18 -21.67 9.06
C SER A 273 0.53 -20.45 9.69
N ASN A 274 0.99 -19.51 8.88
CA ASN A 274 1.64 -18.27 9.32
C ASN A 274 0.70 -17.06 9.45
N LEU A 275 -0.61 -17.24 9.16
CA LEU A 275 -1.56 -16.14 9.22
C LEU A 275 -1.78 -15.70 10.67
N GLU A 276 -1.47 -14.43 10.93
CA GLU A 276 -1.60 -13.79 12.25
C GLU A 276 -2.84 -12.91 12.37
N ILE A 277 -3.24 -12.29 11.26
CA ILE A 277 -4.35 -11.31 11.20
C ILE A 277 -5.30 -11.70 10.07
N LEU A 278 -6.59 -11.88 10.41
CA LEU A 278 -7.67 -12.12 9.47
C LEU A 278 -8.81 -11.14 9.73
N TYR A 279 -9.08 -10.27 8.75
CA TYR A 279 -10.18 -9.33 8.82
C TYR A 279 -11.26 -9.71 7.81
N LEU A 280 -12.45 -10.00 8.31
CA LEU A 280 -13.66 -10.42 7.59
C LEU A 280 -14.87 -9.57 8.00
N SER A 281 -14.65 -8.40 8.60
CA SER A 281 -15.77 -7.53 9.00
C SER A 281 -16.59 -7.06 7.80
N ASP A 282 -17.83 -6.66 8.06
CA ASP A 282 -18.70 -6.08 7.04
C ASP A 282 -18.88 -7.03 5.81
N ASN A 283 -19.28 -8.26 6.11
CA ASN A 283 -19.55 -9.32 5.14
C ASN A 283 -20.94 -9.96 5.42
N GLN A 284 -21.21 -11.13 4.88
CA GLN A 284 -22.49 -11.83 5.04
C GLN A 284 -22.33 -13.20 5.70
N ILE A 285 -21.24 -13.41 6.47
CA ILE A 285 -20.87 -14.68 7.08
C ILE A 285 -21.83 -15.02 8.23
N ASP A 286 -22.41 -16.21 8.19
CA ASP A 286 -23.27 -16.74 9.24
C ASP A 286 -22.69 -17.99 9.94
N ASP A 287 -21.91 -18.79 9.22
CA ASP A 287 -21.23 -19.99 9.73
C ASP A 287 -19.72 -19.76 9.88
N ILE A 288 -19.21 -20.00 11.12
CA ILE A 288 -17.81 -19.89 11.50
C ILE A 288 -17.25 -21.21 12.06
N ASN A 289 -17.93 -22.33 11.83
CA ASN A 289 -17.45 -23.66 12.25
C ASN A 289 -16.14 -24.07 11.57
N VAL A 290 -15.75 -23.35 10.53
CA VAL A 290 -14.45 -23.50 9.84
C VAL A 290 -13.26 -23.33 10.78
N PHE A 291 -13.41 -22.57 11.85
CA PHE A 291 -12.33 -22.29 12.80
C PHE A 291 -12.08 -23.42 13.83
N GLU A 292 -12.74 -24.57 13.70
CA GLU A 292 -12.44 -25.78 14.52
C GLU A 292 -11.11 -26.45 14.14
N GLY A 293 -10.59 -26.22 12.94
CA GLY A 293 -9.44 -26.97 12.41
C GLY A 293 -8.08 -26.35 12.72
N PRO A 294 -7.00 -27.16 12.67
CA PRO A 294 -5.67 -26.75 13.15
C PRO A 294 -4.84 -25.90 12.16
N LYS A 295 -5.39 -25.50 11.02
CA LYS A 295 -4.58 -24.90 9.92
C LYS A 295 -4.28 -23.41 10.04
N LEU A 296 -4.85 -22.72 11.03
CA LEU A 296 -4.60 -21.31 11.32
C LEU A 296 -3.86 -21.14 12.66
N ASN A 297 -2.81 -21.92 12.85
CA ASN A 297 -2.10 -22.07 14.14
C ASN A 297 -1.38 -20.81 14.64
N SER A 298 -1.24 -19.78 13.81
CA SER A 298 -0.61 -18.52 14.19
C SER A 298 -1.62 -17.36 14.37
N LEU A 299 -2.92 -17.62 14.19
CA LEU A 299 -3.94 -16.56 14.18
C LEU A 299 -4.07 -15.91 15.55
N LYS A 300 -3.81 -14.61 15.62
CA LYS A 300 -3.86 -13.77 16.83
C LYS A 300 -5.02 -12.80 16.84
N THR A 301 -5.40 -12.31 15.66
CA THR A 301 -6.46 -11.31 15.50
C THR A 301 -7.47 -11.81 14.47
N LEU A 302 -8.72 -11.93 14.92
CA LEU A 302 -9.86 -12.28 14.07
C LEU A 302 -10.92 -11.20 14.22
N ASN A 303 -11.22 -10.52 13.12
CA ASN A 303 -12.28 -9.51 13.07
C ASN A 303 -13.44 -10.00 12.19
N LEU A 304 -14.56 -10.27 12.81
CA LEU A 304 -15.82 -10.72 12.23
C LEU A 304 -16.98 -9.74 12.52
N ASN A 305 -16.64 -8.48 12.83
CA ASN A 305 -17.62 -7.44 13.08
C ASN A 305 -18.58 -7.28 11.90
N ASN A 306 -19.86 -6.97 12.22
CA ASN A 306 -20.90 -6.73 11.23
C ASN A 306 -21.04 -7.87 10.19
N ASN A 307 -21.48 -9.02 10.70
CA ASN A 307 -21.80 -10.24 9.94
C ASN A 307 -23.17 -10.79 10.39
N LYS A 308 -23.49 -12.03 10.06
CA LYS A 308 -24.75 -12.69 10.40
C LYS A 308 -24.57 -13.83 11.43
N ILE A 309 -23.45 -13.88 12.14
CA ILE A 309 -23.05 -14.96 13.03
C ILE A 309 -24.01 -15.05 14.23
N ASN A 310 -24.52 -16.24 14.49
CA ASN A 310 -25.41 -16.52 15.59
C ASN A 310 -24.85 -17.52 16.61
N ASN A 311 -23.91 -18.37 16.20
CA ASN A 311 -23.24 -19.37 17.05
C ASN A 311 -21.73 -19.15 17.05
N ILE A 312 -21.13 -19.21 18.26
CA ILE A 312 -19.69 -18.99 18.51
C ILE A 312 -19.05 -20.16 19.27
N ASP A 313 -19.83 -21.22 19.53
CA ASP A 313 -19.41 -22.30 20.43
C ASP A 313 -18.14 -22.98 19.93
N ASN A 314 -18.17 -23.45 18.68
CA ASN A 314 -17.07 -24.17 18.09
C ASN A 314 -15.79 -23.32 17.97
N LEU A 315 -15.92 -22.03 17.63
CA LEU A 315 -14.76 -21.14 17.61
C LEU A 315 -14.13 -21.01 19.00
N LEU A 316 -14.94 -20.73 20.02
CA LEU A 316 -14.41 -20.45 21.38
C LEU A 316 -13.87 -21.69 22.09
N LEU A 317 -14.35 -22.89 21.73
CA LEU A 317 -13.85 -24.16 22.26
C LEU A 317 -12.65 -24.70 21.48
N SER A 318 -12.39 -24.18 20.29
CA SER A 318 -11.30 -24.61 19.43
C SER A 318 -9.92 -24.16 19.92
N SER A 319 -8.86 -24.79 19.36
CA SER A 319 -7.48 -24.33 19.56
C SER A 319 -7.25 -22.90 19.06
N ILE A 320 -7.96 -22.50 17.98
CA ILE A 320 -7.91 -21.15 17.44
C ILE A 320 -8.48 -20.15 18.46
N GLY A 321 -9.63 -20.42 19.04
CA GLY A 321 -10.21 -19.56 20.09
C GLY A 321 -9.28 -19.36 21.27
N GLN A 322 -8.55 -20.40 21.67
CA GLN A 322 -7.60 -20.36 22.78
C GLN A 322 -6.33 -19.55 22.49
N GLN A 323 -5.90 -19.44 21.23
CA GLN A 323 -4.70 -18.69 20.84
C GLN A 323 -4.96 -17.24 20.48
N LEU A 324 -6.21 -16.85 20.19
CA LEU A 324 -6.57 -15.47 19.80
C LEU A 324 -6.20 -14.48 20.90
N LYS A 325 -5.71 -13.31 20.46
CA LYS A 325 -5.48 -12.13 21.31
C LYS A 325 -6.60 -11.11 21.16
N ILE A 326 -7.15 -10.98 19.97
CA ILE A 326 -8.25 -10.06 19.67
C ILE A 326 -9.30 -10.81 18.89
N LEU A 327 -10.53 -10.82 19.43
CA LEU A 327 -11.72 -11.34 18.77
C LEU A 327 -12.80 -10.26 18.77
N ASN A 328 -13.16 -9.80 17.56
CA ASN A 328 -14.23 -8.84 17.36
C ASN A 328 -15.42 -9.51 16.68
N LEU A 329 -16.53 -9.61 17.38
CA LEU A 329 -17.81 -10.18 16.94
C LEU A 329 -18.96 -9.15 17.10
N ARG A 330 -18.63 -7.87 17.20
CA ARG A 330 -19.59 -6.78 17.33
C ARG A 330 -20.56 -6.77 16.13
N PHE A 331 -21.80 -6.31 16.33
CA PHE A 331 -22.84 -6.26 15.28
C PHE A 331 -23.04 -7.60 14.56
N ASN A 332 -23.37 -8.65 15.32
CA ASN A 332 -23.77 -9.96 14.84
C ASN A 332 -25.15 -10.36 15.38
N GLN A 333 -25.51 -11.62 15.31
CA GLN A 333 -26.80 -12.13 15.74
C GLN A 333 -26.69 -13.09 16.95
N ILE A 334 -25.59 -13.04 17.70
CA ILE A 334 -25.29 -13.91 18.84
C ILE A 334 -26.32 -13.65 19.93
N SER A 335 -26.98 -14.71 20.41
CA SER A 335 -27.95 -14.67 21.50
C SER A 335 -27.53 -15.52 22.70
N ASP A 336 -26.83 -16.63 22.48
CA ASP A 336 -26.30 -17.51 23.52
C ASP A 336 -24.80 -17.29 23.71
N ILE A 337 -24.38 -17.14 24.98
CA ILE A 337 -22.99 -16.95 25.38
C ILE A 337 -22.56 -17.91 26.48
N LYS A 338 -23.32 -19.02 26.69
CA LYS A 338 -23.02 -20.02 27.72
C LYS A 338 -21.64 -20.66 27.54
N VAL A 339 -21.21 -20.77 26.30
CA VAL A 339 -19.89 -21.29 25.91
C VAL A 339 -18.74 -20.53 26.60
N LEU A 340 -18.92 -19.25 26.95
CA LEU A 340 -17.90 -18.46 27.63
C LEU A 340 -17.52 -19.01 29.00
N ASN A 341 -18.42 -19.73 29.70
CA ASN A 341 -18.11 -20.40 30.97
C ASN A 341 -17.19 -21.62 30.79
N GLN A 342 -17.10 -22.17 29.59
CA GLN A 342 -16.35 -23.40 29.29
C GLN A 342 -15.08 -23.10 28.49
N SER A 343 -14.97 -21.90 27.93
CA SER A 343 -13.88 -21.51 27.05
C SER A 343 -12.61 -21.16 27.82
N LYS A 344 -11.46 -21.64 27.33
CA LYS A 344 -10.13 -21.28 27.83
C LYS A 344 -9.58 -20.11 27.00
N LEU A 345 -9.82 -18.87 27.45
CA LEU A 345 -9.47 -17.66 26.71
C LEU A 345 -8.24 -16.95 27.33
N ASP A 346 -7.26 -17.72 27.79
CA ASP A 346 -6.11 -17.21 28.56
C ASP A 346 -5.22 -16.24 27.79
N ASN A 347 -5.15 -16.35 26.46
CA ASN A 347 -4.38 -15.48 25.59
C ASN A 347 -5.15 -14.24 25.15
N LEU A 348 -6.45 -14.22 25.34
CA LEU A 348 -7.31 -13.14 24.85
C LEU A 348 -7.02 -11.83 25.59
N LYS A 349 -6.94 -10.73 24.86
CA LYS A 349 -6.79 -9.37 25.37
C LYS A 349 -8.07 -8.56 25.19
N ILE A 350 -8.79 -8.81 24.11
CA ILE A 350 -10.04 -8.12 23.78
C ILE A 350 -11.02 -9.12 23.20
N LEU A 351 -12.24 -9.16 23.81
CA LEU A 351 -13.43 -9.78 23.24
C LEU A 351 -14.50 -8.71 23.11
N ASP A 352 -14.91 -8.38 21.90
CA ASP A 352 -16.00 -7.44 21.63
C ASP A 352 -17.21 -8.21 21.03
N ILE A 353 -18.27 -8.30 21.78
CA ILE A 353 -19.56 -8.89 21.36
C ILE A 353 -20.71 -7.87 21.48
N LYS A 354 -20.42 -6.57 21.48
CA LYS A 354 -21.42 -5.51 21.53
C LYS A 354 -22.39 -5.58 20.35
N ASN A 355 -23.58 -5.04 20.55
CA ASN A 355 -24.59 -4.94 19.51
C ASN A 355 -24.93 -6.31 18.88
N ASN A 356 -25.12 -7.31 19.74
CA ASN A 356 -25.65 -8.62 19.44
C ASN A 356 -27.06 -8.79 20.04
N LYS A 357 -27.69 -9.95 19.85
CA LYS A 357 -29.03 -10.27 20.37
C LYS A 357 -28.99 -10.85 21.80
N ILE A 358 -27.97 -10.54 22.58
CA ILE A 358 -27.74 -11.08 23.92
C ILE A 358 -28.70 -10.43 24.91
N ASP A 359 -29.54 -11.24 25.56
CA ASP A 359 -30.33 -10.80 26.71
C ASP A 359 -29.41 -10.69 27.95
N LYS A 360 -29.04 -9.46 28.29
CA LYS A 360 -28.13 -9.19 29.41
C LYS A 360 -28.68 -9.58 30.77
N LYS A 361 -30.00 -9.50 30.97
CA LYS A 361 -30.64 -9.89 32.23
C LYS A 361 -30.57 -11.41 32.40
N LYS A 362 -30.93 -12.16 31.38
CA LYS A 362 -30.87 -13.64 31.36
C LYS A 362 -29.46 -14.18 31.51
N ASN A 363 -28.45 -13.46 31.04
CA ASN A 363 -27.04 -13.87 31.05
C ASN A 363 -26.19 -13.14 32.09
N GLN A 364 -26.83 -12.50 33.10
CA GLN A 364 -26.17 -11.66 34.09
C GLN A 364 -25.06 -12.39 34.87
N ASP A 365 -25.29 -13.64 35.24
CA ASP A 365 -24.31 -14.46 35.97
C ASP A 365 -23.08 -14.74 35.13
N ILE A 366 -23.26 -15.10 33.86
CA ILE A 366 -22.15 -15.34 32.90
C ILE A 366 -21.35 -14.06 32.74
N ILE A 367 -22.02 -12.93 32.47
CA ILE A 367 -21.39 -11.63 32.25
C ILE A 367 -20.58 -11.21 33.47
N SER A 368 -21.15 -11.41 34.68
CA SER A 368 -20.51 -11.05 35.94
C SER A 368 -19.28 -11.92 36.20
N ASN A 369 -19.39 -13.24 35.96
CA ASN A 369 -18.28 -14.17 36.07
C ASN A 369 -17.14 -13.82 35.13
N ILE A 370 -17.44 -13.56 33.86
CA ILE A 370 -16.42 -13.19 32.88
C ILE A 370 -15.73 -11.88 33.29
N LYS A 371 -16.48 -10.85 33.68
CA LYS A 371 -15.90 -9.57 34.12
C LYS A 371 -15.04 -9.70 35.37
N LYS A 372 -15.34 -10.64 36.25
CA LYS A 372 -14.60 -10.89 37.49
C LYS A 372 -13.33 -11.72 37.27
N LEU A 373 -13.42 -12.74 36.39
CA LEU A 373 -12.37 -13.74 36.22
C LEU A 373 -11.46 -13.45 35.04
N SER A 374 -11.93 -12.72 34.00
CA SER A 374 -11.16 -12.48 32.79
C SER A 374 -10.03 -11.48 33.03
N LYS A 375 -8.87 -11.80 32.44
CA LYS A 375 -7.72 -10.89 32.31
C LYS A 375 -7.77 -10.02 31.05
N PHE A 376 -8.87 -10.08 30.30
CA PHE A 376 -9.05 -9.38 29.03
C PHE A 376 -10.17 -8.33 29.11
N LYS A 377 -10.15 -7.38 28.17
CA LYS A 377 -11.21 -6.39 28.01
C LYS A 377 -12.43 -7.05 27.37
N PHE A 378 -13.48 -7.24 28.17
CA PHE A 378 -14.77 -7.81 27.73
C PHE A 378 -15.75 -6.68 27.44
N LEU A 379 -16.19 -6.58 26.18
CA LEU A 379 -17.12 -5.58 25.69
C LEU A 379 -18.42 -6.25 25.23
N ILE A 380 -19.52 -5.93 25.93
CA ILE A 380 -20.84 -6.53 25.69
C ILE A 380 -21.95 -5.49 25.65
#